data_8683c598520a5d1a582ebc8faf6fead2
#
_entry.id   8683c598520a5d1a582ebc8faf6fead2
#
_cell.length_a   1.000
_cell.length_b   1.000
_cell.length_c   1.000
_cell.angle_alpha   90.00
_cell.angle_beta   90.00
_cell.angle_gamma   90.00
#
_symmetry.space_group_name_H-M   'P 1'
#
loop_
_entity.id
_entity.type
_entity.pdbx_description
1 polymer ?
#
loop_
_entity_poly.entity_id
_entity_poly.type
_entity_poly.pdbx_seq_one_letter_code
_entity_poly.pdbx_strand_id
1 'polypeptide(L)'
;GEICVNPYQFFDELINSLRKDHADPICQPYYKNHSIASVGAHGNWIRQSCVYSCMIRTSSSWDHDRSGFLESVNLYGLKETGTFVKTLALLPLLKKMGVDTLYLLPISQYSTKNKKGDLGSPYGVSNFFKLDPNLKDPMTGDELSVEDEFKALVEACHCQDIKVIIDLIPRTNSVNSDLIAEHPDWFYWINVDQLDTYKPPFVPGVEPGSVADPKYLELMYASKEVLEHIRKFQPNPQSLDPEKWKTVVARWKKGKEEGGRHAETNTERDRK
;
A
#
# COMPACT_ATOMS: atom_id res chain seq x y z
N GLY A 1 34.33 -4.53 -10.58
CA GLY A 1 33.03 -4.75 -11.15
C GLY A 1 32.82 -3.86 -12.34
N GLU A 2 32.42 -4.40 -13.46
CA GLU A 2 32.03 -3.60 -14.63
C GLU A 2 30.86 -2.71 -14.26
N ILE A 3 30.96 -1.45 -14.61
CA ILE A 3 29.84 -0.51 -14.49
C ILE A 3 28.88 -0.87 -15.61
N CYS A 4 27.74 -1.44 -15.30
CA CYS A 4 26.68 -1.67 -16.28
C CYS A 4 26.18 -0.32 -16.79
N VAL A 5 26.55 0.03 -18.01
CA VAL A 5 26.22 1.32 -18.64
C VAL A 5 24.77 1.35 -19.11
N ASN A 6 24.15 0.18 -19.25
CA ASN A 6 22.76 0.03 -19.66
C ASN A 6 21.93 -0.55 -18.50
N PRO A 7 21.16 0.27 -17.76
CA PRO A 7 20.35 -0.20 -16.64
C PRO A 7 19.29 -1.22 -17.07
N TYR A 8 18.84 -1.21 -18.31
CA TYR A 8 17.84 -2.16 -18.83
C TYR A 8 18.43 -3.56 -19.01
N GLN A 9 19.67 -3.66 -19.48
CA GLN A 9 20.36 -4.95 -19.57
C GLN A 9 20.54 -5.55 -18.17
N PHE A 10 20.92 -4.73 -17.19
CA PHE A 10 21.02 -5.16 -15.80
C PHE A 10 19.69 -5.67 -15.26
N PHE A 11 18.60 -4.95 -15.50
CA PHE A 11 17.27 -5.38 -15.06
C PHE A 11 16.81 -6.65 -15.77
N ASP A 12 17.06 -6.79 -17.06
CA ASP A 12 16.72 -7.98 -17.83
C ASP A 12 17.49 -9.21 -17.32
N GLU A 13 18.80 -9.06 -17.09
CA GLU A 13 19.63 -10.11 -16.49
C GLU A 13 19.14 -10.48 -15.08
N LEU A 14 18.78 -9.48 -14.25
CA LEU A 14 18.24 -9.69 -12.90
C LEU A 14 16.90 -10.43 -12.96
N ILE A 15 15.97 -10.01 -13.80
CA ILE A 15 14.66 -10.64 -13.96
C ILE A 15 14.82 -12.09 -14.47
N ASN A 16 15.71 -12.32 -15.42
CA ASN A 16 15.99 -13.66 -15.91
C ASN A 16 16.66 -14.56 -14.86
N SER A 17 17.49 -14.01 -13.99
CA SER A 17 18.02 -14.72 -12.83
C SER A 17 16.89 -15.06 -11.85
N LEU A 18 16.07 -14.09 -11.50
CA LEU A 18 14.91 -14.30 -10.64
C LEU A 18 13.96 -15.37 -11.18
N ARG A 19 13.67 -15.36 -12.49
CA ARG A 19 12.84 -16.40 -13.14
C ARG A 19 13.43 -17.80 -13.03
N LYS A 20 14.74 -17.95 -13.11
CA LYS A 20 15.42 -19.23 -12.95
C LYS A 20 15.40 -19.74 -11.52
N ASP A 21 15.58 -18.83 -10.58
CA ASP A 21 15.74 -19.15 -9.16
C ASP A 21 14.38 -19.37 -8.46
N HIS A 22 13.28 -18.85 -9.06
CA HIS A 22 11.91 -18.90 -8.50
C HIS A 22 11.07 -20.11 -8.91
N ALA A 23 11.65 -21.10 -9.59
CA ALA A 23 10.96 -22.35 -9.89
C ALA A 23 10.62 -23.20 -8.66
N ASP A 24 11.29 -22.96 -7.51
CA ASP A 24 11.03 -23.61 -6.22
C ASP A 24 10.66 -22.62 -5.12
N PRO A 25 9.87 -22.99 -4.09
CA PRO A 25 9.48 -22.07 -3.01
C PRO A 25 10.71 -21.64 -2.20
N ILE A 26 11.23 -20.51 -2.56
CA ILE A 26 12.54 -19.93 -2.30
C ILE A 26 12.75 -19.58 -0.84
N CYS A 27 11.71 -19.25 -0.11
CA CYS A 27 11.80 -18.90 1.31
C CYS A 27 12.16 -20.08 2.22
N GLN A 28 12.16 -21.32 1.72
CA GLN A 28 12.43 -22.50 2.54
C GLN A 28 13.86 -22.57 3.11
N PRO A 29 14.94 -22.27 2.38
CA PRO A 29 16.29 -22.30 2.93
C PRO A 29 16.49 -21.26 4.02
N TYR A 30 15.95 -20.05 3.83
CA TYR A 30 16.07 -18.98 4.81
C TYR A 30 15.36 -19.33 6.11
N TYR A 31 14.11 -19.79 6.04
CA TYR A 31 13.35 -20.22 7.22
C TYR A 31 13.91 -21.46 7.90
N LYS A 32 14.54 -22.36 7.17
CA LYS A 32 15.21 -23.54 7.76
C LYS A 32 16.45 -23.17 8.57
N ASN A 33 17.22 -22.17 8.11
CA ASN A 33 18.46 -21.76 8.73
C ASN A 33 18.28 -20.64 9.77
N HIS A 34 17.24 -19.81 9.59
CA HIS A 34 16.91 -18.69 10.47
C HIS A 34 15.49 -18.90 11.02
N SER A 35 15.34 -19.90 11.90
CA SER A 35 14.02 -20.09 12.51
C SER A 35 13.61 -18.81 13.24
N ILE A 36 12.33 -18.44 13.14
CA ILE A 36 11.75 -17.31 13.88
C ILE A 36 12.10 -17.38 15.38
N ALA A 37 12.32 -18.58 15.90
CA ALA A 37 12.79 -18.82 17.26
C ALA A 37 14.24 -18.34 17.53
N SER A 38 15.09 -18.20 16.50
CA SER A 38 16.47 -17.68 16.65
C SER A 38 16.54 -16.15 16.59
N VAL A 39 15.52 -15.50 16.04
CA VAL A 39 15.33 -14.05 16.15
C VAL A 39 14.73 -13.82 17.53
N GLY A 40 15.59 -13.70 18.52
CA GLY A 40 15.33 -13.70 19.95
C GLY A 40 13.89 -13.38 20.34
N ALA A 41 13.28 -14.22 21.14
CA ALA A 41 11.86 -14.24 21.50
C ALA A 41 11.28 -12.91 22.04
N HIS A 42 12.02 -11.83 22.03
CA HIS A 42 11.69 -10.55 22.68
C HIS A 42 11.81 -9.31 21.77
N GLY A 43 11.92 -9.44 20.44
CA GLY A 43 12.00 -8.28 19.54
C GLY A 43 13.22 -7.36 19.77
N ASN A 44 14.20 -7.77 20.54
CA ASN A 44 15.37 -6.95 20.88
C ASN A 44 16.27 -6.64 19.67
N TRP A 45 16.13 -7.41 18.59
CA TRP A 45 16.88 -7.20 17.35
C TRP A 45 16.65 -5.79 16.76
N ILE A 46 15.43 -5.25 16.89
CA ILE A 46 15.06 -3.94 16.34
C ILE A 46 15.86 -2.78 16.98
N ARG A 47 16.32 -2.96 18.24
CA ARG A 47 17.07 -1.92 18.96
C ARG A 47 18.45 -1.64 18.38
N GLN A 48 18.99 -2.58 17.62
CA GLN A 48 20.31 -2.50 16.99
C GLN A 48 20.21 -2.42 15.48
N SER A 49 18.98 -2.40 14.93
CA SER A 49 18.75 -2.37 13.50
C SER A 49 18.92 -1.00 12.91
N CYS A 50 19.56 -0.95 11.75
CA CYS A 50 19.54 0.19 10.85
C CYS A 50 18.36 0.05 9.89
N VAL A 51 17.25 0.74 10.19
CA VAL A 51 16.01 0.66 9.44
C VAL A 51 15.96 1.71 8.33
N TYR A 52 15.72 1.28 7.10
CA TYR A 52 15.45 2.18 5.98
C TYR A 52 13.95 2.15 5.65
N SER A 53 13.28 3.30 5.82
CA SER A 53 11.86 3.45 5.46
C SER A 53 11.73 3.76 3.98
N CYS A 54 10.97 2.93 3.28
CA CYS A 54 10.83 2.97 1.82
C CYS A 54 9.38 3.10 1.40
N MET A 55 9.05 4.24 0.80
CA MET A 55 7.83 4.39 0.01
C MET A 55 8.16 4.02 -1.43
N ILE A 56 7.92 2.77 -1.82
CA ILE A 56 8.38 2.19 -3.08
C ILE A 56 8.14 3.11 -4.28
N ARG A 57 6.92 3.66 -4.42
CA ARG A 57 6.53 4.53 -5.54
C ARG A 57 7.46 5.74 -5.75
N THR A 58 8.08 6.24 -4.68
CA THR A 58 8.94 7.43 -4.71
C THR A 58 10.40 7.10 -4.43
N SER A 59 10.68 6.20 -3.49
CA SER A 59 12.06 5.88 -3.09
C SER A 59 12.88 5.20 -4.19
N SER A 60 12.22 4.46 -5.09
CA SER A 60 12.85 3.81 -6.25
C SER A 60 12.39 4.38 -7.59
N SER A 61 11.83 5.60 -7.59
CA SER A 61 11.46 6.30 -8.81
C SER A 61 12.68 6.87 -9.54
N TRP A 62 12.55 7.01 -10.85
CA TRP A 62 13.59 7.58 -11.68
C TRP A 62 12.99 8.29 -12.89
N ASP A 63 13.30 9.57 -13.06
CA ASP A 63 12.96 10.35 -14.25
C ASP A 63 13.93 9.98 -15.39
N HIS A 64 13.51 9.08 -16.27
CA HIS A 64 14.33 8.51 -17.34
C HIS A 64 14.55 9.46 -18.50
N ASP A 65 13.59 10.29 -18.81
CA ASP A 65 13.63 11.21 -19.95
C ASP A 65 14.00 12.66 -19.56
N ARG A 66 14.20 12.89 -18.26
CA ARG A 66 14.54 14.20 -17.68
C ARG A 66 13.48 15.28 -17.93
N SER A 67 12.21 14.85 -18.00
CA SER A 67 11.07 15.77 -18.16
C SER A 67 10.83 16.64 -16.92
N GLY A 68 11.36 16.23 -15.76
CA GLY A 68 11.10 16.84 -14.45
C GLY A 68 9.83 16.32 -13.79
N PHE A 69 9.16 15.34 -14.38
CA PHE A 69 7.97 14.68 -13.87
C PHE A 69 8.20 13.18 -13.74
N LEU A 70 7.46 12.53 -12.84
CA LEU A 70 7.47 11.07 -12.71
C LEU A 70 6.19 10.52 -13.34
N GLU A 71 6.34 9.95 -14.51
CA GLU A 71 5.24 9.45 -15.30
C GLU A 71 4.97 7.95 -15.05
N SER A 72 3.69 7.55 -15.16
CA SER A 72 3.33 6.13 -15.10
C SER A 72 3.89 5.37 -16.30
N VAL A 73 3.95 6.04 -17.47
CA VAL A 73 4.61 5.57 -18.69
C VAL A 73 5.11 6.81 -19.42
N ASN A 74 6.41 6.92 -19.63
CA ASN A 74 7.00 8.05 -20.35
C ASN A 74 6.99 7.83 -21.87
N LEU A 75 7.55 8.78 -22.64
CA LEU A 75 7.64 8.73 -24.11
C LEU A 75 8.37 7.49 -24.63
N TYR A 76 9.23 6.86 -23.84
CA TYR A 76 9.96 5.65 -24.18
C TYR A 76 9.26 4.36 -23.76
N GLY A 77 8.03 4.46 -23.25
CA GLY A 77 7.29 3.31 -22.73
C GLY A 77 7.77 2.81 -21.36
N LEU A 78 8.54 3.63 -20.63
CA LEU A 78 9.13 3.28 -19.35
C LEU A 78 8.29 3.83 -18.20
N LYS A 79 8.14 3.01 -17.18
CA LYS A 79 7.54 3.43 -15.92
C LYS A 79 8.58 4.16 -15.08
N GLU A 80 8.28 5.38 -14.64
CA GLU A 80 9.20 6.20 -13.86
C GLU A 80 8.95 6.14 -12.38
N THR A 81 7.71 5.86 -11.96
CA THR A 81 7.41 5.56 -10.56
C THR A 81 8.11 4.28 -10.10
N GLY A 82 8.41 4.20 -8.81
CA GLY A 82 9.08 3.04 -8.23
C GLY A 82 8.24 1.76 -8.28
N THR A 83 8.92 0.63 -8.36
CA THR A 83 8.35 -0.73 -8.41
C THR A 83 9.11 -1.65 -7.46
N PHE A 84 8.59 -2.86 -7.22
CA PHE A 84 9.31 -3.87 -6.44
C PHE A 84 10.65 -4.22 -7.09
N VAL A 85 10.69 -4.37 -8.41
CA VAL A 85 11.91 -4.69 -9.17
C VAL A 85 12.94 -3.57 -9.06
N LYS A 86 12.54 -2.31 -9.18
CA LYS A 86 13.45 -1.16 -9.01
C LYS A 86 13.99 -1.09 -7.57
N THR A 87 13.16 -1.38 -6.58
CA THR A 87 13.57 -1.42 -5.17
C THR A 87 14.60 -2.53 -4.94
N LEU A 88 14.44 -3.68 -5.59
CA LEU A 88 15.39 -4.77 -5.53
C LEU A 88 16.79 -4.33 -6.01
N ALA A 89 16.87 -3.52 -7.07
CA ALA A 89 18.13 -2.98 -7.57
C ALA A 89 18.84 -2.03 -6.58
N LEU A 90 18.13 -1.45 -5.62
CA LEU A 90 18.73 -0.59 -4.58
C LEU A 90 19.35 -1.39 -3.42
N LEU A 91 19.03 -2.66 -3.25
CA LEU A 91 19.47 -3.46 -2.09
C LEU A 91 20.99 -3.47 -1.90
N PRO A 92 21.85 -3.61 -2.93
CA PRO A 92 23.30 -3.57 -2.75
C PRO A 92 23.79 -2.23 -2.18
N LEU A 93 23.16 -1.12 -2.56
CA LEU A 93 23.46 0.21 -2.01
C LEU A 93 23.03 0.30 -0.56
N LEU A 94 21.81 -0.13 -0.24
CA LEU A 94 21.29 -0.10 1.12
C LEU A 94 22.16 -0.96 2.05
N LYS A 95 22.60 -2.13 1.59
CA LYS A 95 23.51 -3.00 2.33
C LYS A 95 24.85 -2.31 2.61
N LYS A 96 25.43 -1.61 1.63
CA LYS A 96 26.67 -0.83 1.82
C LYS A 96 26.49 0.32 2.81
N MET A 97 25.29 0.87 2.93
CA MET A 97 24.95 1.90 3.92
C MET A 97 24.76 1.32 5.33
N GLY A 98 24.83 -0.01 5.50
CA GLY A 98 24.63 -0.68 6.78
C GLY A 98 23.16 -0.96 7.11
N VAL A 99 22.25 -0.83 6.16
CA VAL A 99 20.83 -1.17 6.35
C VAL A 99 20.70 -2.69 6.53
N ASP A 100 20.02 -3.10 7.57
CA ASP A 100 19.70 -4.49 7.88
C ASP A 100 18.18 -4.75 7.96
N THR A 101 17.39 -3.70 7.82
CA THR A 101 15.93 -3.78 7.87
C THR A 101 15.30 -2.80 6.89
N LEU A 102 14.52 -3.31 5.96
CA LEU A 102 13.71 -2.54 5.01
C LEU A 102 12.29 -2.42 5.55
N TYR A 103 11.86 -1.20 5.87
CA TYR A 103 10.51 -0.89 6.31
C TYR A 103 9.70 -0.34 5.13
N LEU A 104 8.80 -1.15 4.58
CA LEU A 104 7.95 -0.77 3.45
C LEU A 104 6.71 -0.05 3.95
N LEU A 105 6.51 1.21 3.52
CA LEU A 105 5.25 1.91 3.68
C LEU A 105 4.15 1.11 2.94
N PRO A 106 2.85 1.36 3.22
CA PRO A 106 1.79 0.45 2.80
C PRO A 106 1.88 0.05 1.32
N ILE A 107 1.91 -1.25 1.08
CA ILE A 107 1.98 -1.87 -0.24
C ILE A 107 0.65 -2.47 -0.69
N SER A 108 -0.37 -2.38 0.16
CA SER A 108 -1.71 -2.87 -0.14
C SER A 108 -2.41 -1.99 -1.17
N GLN A 109 -3.35 -2.57 -1.90
CA GLN A 109 -4.15 -1.86 -2.89
C GLN A 109 -4.89 -0.69 -2.25
N TYR A 110 -4.58 0.53 -2.70
CA TYR A 110 -5.21 1.76 -2.22
C TYR A 110 -6.30 2.27 -3.19
N SER A 111 -7.12 3.20 -2.70
CA SER A 111 -8.18 3.80 -3.51
C SER A 111 -7.66 4.86 -4.46
N THR A 112 -8.13 4.80 -5.70
CA THR A 112 -7.96 5.88 -6.69
C THR A 112 -9.12 6.88 -6.68
N LYS A 113 -10.19 6.60 -5.91
CA LYS A 113 -11.33 7.54 -5.75
C LYS A 113 -10.99 8.61 -4.73
N ASN A 114 -11.26 9.86 -5.05
CA ASN A 114 -11.03 11.03 -4.18
C ASN A 114 -9.59 11.08 -3.64
N LYS A 115 -8.64 10.64 -4.45
CA LYS A 115 -7.22 10.62 -4.08
C LYS A 115 -6.66 12.03 -3.90
N LYS A 116 -5.72 12.20 -2.97
CA LYS A 116 -4.94 13.43 -2.83
C LYS A 116 -3.81 13.45 -3.85
N GLY A 117 -3.78 14.49 -4.69
CA GLY A 117 -2.80 14.63 -5.77
C GLY A 117 -2.86 13.50 -6.78
N ASP A 118 -1.89 13.44 -7.69
CA ASP A 118 -1.91 12.47 -8.80
C ASP A 118 -1.65 11.04 -8.36
N LEU A 119 -0.78 10.85 -7.39
CA LEU A 119 -0.41 9.52 -6.89
C LEU A 119 -1.37 8.96 -5.83
N GLY A 120 -2.14 9.79 -5.14
CA GLY A 120 -2.96 9.38 -4.01
C GLY A 120 -2.13 8.95 -2.78
N SER A 121 -2.81 8.46 -1.74
CA SER A 121 -2.17 8.01 -0.50
C SER A 121 -2.22 6.49 -0.38
N PRO A 122 -1.09 5.81 -0.13
CA PRO A 122 -1.06 4.37 0.11
C PRO A 122 -1.78 3.98 1.42
N TYR A 123 -2.03 4.96 2.30
CA TYR A 123 -2.77 4.77 3.55
C TYR A 123 -4.29 4.74 3.37
N GLY A 124 -4.80 5.12 2.20
CA GLY A 124 -6.21 4.99 1.82
C GLY A 124 -6.50 3.61 1.24
N VAL A 125 -6.30 2.55 2.02
CA VAL A 125 -6.40 1.16 1.55
C VAL A 125 -7.82 0.82 1.13
N SER A 126 -7.97 0.27 -0.07
CA SER A 126 -9.24 -0.26 -0.59
C SER A 126 -9.34 -1.78 -0.43
N ASN A 127 -8.20 -2.48 -0.46
CA ASN A 127 -8.15 -3.92 -0.24
C ASN A 127 -6.85 -4.29 0.49
N PHE A 128 -6.96 -4.83 1.69
CA PHE A 128 -5.82 -5.26 2.50
C PHE A 128 -5.19 -6.59 2.06
N PHE A 129 -5.92 -7.38 1.29
CA PHE A 129 -5.53 -8.73 0.86
C PHE A 129 -4.93 -8.76 -0.55
N LYS A 130 -4.81 -7.59 -1.19
CA LYS A 130 -4.20 -7.43 -2.51
C LYS A 130 -3.07 -6.42 -2.44
N LEU A 131 -2.03 -6.66 -3.19
CA LEU A 131 -0.97 -5.67 -3.41
C LEU A 131 -1.44 -4.57 -4.36
N ASP A 132 -0.81 -3.39 -4.26
CA ASP A 132 -1.03 -2.30 -5.19
C ASP A 132 -0.49 -2.70 -6.59
N PRO A 133 -1.35 -2.84 -7.60
CA PRO A 133 -0.91 -3.23 -8.94
C PRO A 133 0.05 -2.21 -9.57
N ASN A 134 0.06 -0.97 -9.08
CA ASN A 134 1.01 0.04 -9.54
C ASN A 134 2.44 -0.20 -9.07
N LEU A 135 2.68 -1.14 -8.15
CA LEU A 135 4.02 -1.53 -7.73
C LEU A 135 4.65 -2.60 -8.63
N LYS A 136 3.88 -3.14 -9.60
CA LYS A 136 4.36 -4.05 -10.61
C LYS A 136 5.23 -3.32 -11.63
N ASP A 137 6.32 -3.96 -12.07
CA ASP A 137 7.18 -3.44 -13.13
C ASP A 137 6.74 -3.97 -14.52
N PRO A 138 6.59 -3.10 -15.53
CA PRO A 138 6.23 -3.54 -16.88
C PRO A 138 7.26 -4.48 -17.52
N MET A 139 8.53 -4.43 -17.10
CA MET A 139 9.59 -5.29 -17.64
C MET A 139 9.36 -6.77 -17.36
N THR A 140 8.60 -7.13 -16.36
CA THR A 140 8.27 -8.54 -16.05
C THR A 140 7.17 -9.10 -16.96
N GLY A 141 6.54 -8.27 -17.81
CA GLY A 141 5.46 -8.68 -18.70
C GLY A 141 4.27 -9.29 -17.94
N ASP A 142 3.55 -10.16 -18.61
CA ASP A 142 2.40 -10.87 -18.02
C ASP A 142 2.79 -12.20 -17.34
N GLU A 143 4.07 -12.56 -17.38
CA GLU A 143 4.58 -13.82 -16.84
C GLU A 143 4.70 -13.83 -15.31
N LEU A 144 4.94 -12.66 -14.70
CA LEU A 144 5.03 -12.50 -13.25
C LEU A 144 3.90 -11.59 -12.75
N SER A 145 3.27 -11.99 -11.68
CA SER A 145 2.31 -11.16 -10.96
C SER A 145 3.02 -10.11 -10.07
N VAL A 146 2.29 -9.13 -9.56
CA VAL A 146 2.83 -8.19 -8.58
C VAL A 146 3.23 -8.90 -7.28
N GLU A 147 2.54 -9.98 -6.92
CA GLU A 147 2.84 -10.85 -5.79
C GLU A 147 4.17 -11.58 -5.97
N ASP A 148 4.48 -12.02 -7.20
CA ASP A 148 5.74 -12.68 -7.50
C ASP A 148 6.93 -11.70 -7.42
N GLU A 149 6.76 -10.46 -7.93
CA GLU A 149 7.76 -9.42 -7.76
C GLU A 149 8.01 -9.06 -6.29
N PHE A 150 6.94 -9.01 -5.48
CA PHE A 150 7.07 -8.77 -4.05
C PHE A 150 7.81 -9.91 -3.34
N LYS A 151 7.48 -11.18 -3.65
CA LYS A 151 8.21 -12.33 -3.13
C LYS A 151 9.68 -12.27 -3.50
N ALA A 152 9.99 -11.90 -4.76
CA ALA A 152 11.35 -11.74 -5.24
C ALA A 152 12.12 -10.66 -4.46
N LEU A 153 11.48 -9.52 -4.16
CA LEU A 153 12.09 -8.47 -3.34
C LEU A 153 12.39 -8.99 -1.92
N VAL A 154 11.43 -9.68 -1.29
CA VAL A 154 11.61 -10.25 0.06
C VAL A 154 12.75 -11.25 0.07
N GLU A 155 12.82 -12.14 -0.91
CA GLU A 155 13.88 -13.13 -1.05
C GLU A 155 15.25 -12.48 -1.19
N ALA A 156 15.36 -11.50 -2.09
CA ALA A 156 16.60 -10.77 -2.30
C ALA A 156 17.05 -10.02 -1.03
N CYS A 157 16.12 -9.46 -0.27
CA CYS A 157 16.42 -8.89 1.05
C CYS A 157 17.01 -9.95 1.97
N HIS A 158 16.37 -11.12 2.07
CA HIS A 158 16.82 -12.21 2.93
C HIS A 158 18.19 -12.77 2.53
N CYS A 159 18.47 -12.89 1.23
CA CYS A 159 19.79 -13.29 0.72
C CYS A 159 20.90 -12.31 1.13
N GLN A 160 20.56 -11.09 1.48
CA GLN A 160 21.51 -10.06 1.95
C GLN A 160 21.42 -9.80 3.46
N ASP A 161 20.77 -10.68 4.22
CA ASP A 161 20.50 -10.50 5.65
C ASP A 161 19.78 -9.16 5.96
N ILE A 162 18.87 -8.75 5.10
CA ILE A 162 17.99 -7.60 5.28
C ILE A 162 16.60 -8.12 5.64
N LYS A 163 16.09 -7.73 6.79
CA LYS A 163 14.72 -8.03 7.23
C LYS A 163 13.73 -7.12 6.53
N VAL A 164 12.50 -7.60 6.31
CA VAL A 164 11.42 -6.81 5.72
C VAL A 164 10.32 -6.60 6.75
N ILE A 165 9.93 -5.35 6.93
CA ILE A 165 8.77 -4.92 7.72
C ILE A 165 7.78 -4.26 6.77
N ILE A 166 6.49 -4.57 6.92
CA ILE A 166 5.41 -3.95 6.16
C ILE A 166 4.59 -3.07 7.10
N ASP A 167 4.34 -1.83 6.67
CA ASP A 167 3.42 -0.93 7.35
C ASP A 167 1.98 -1.34 7.08
N LEU A 168 1.25 -1.65 8.12
CA LEU A 168 -0.16 -2.02 8.04
C LEU A 168 -0.98 -1.20 9.04
N ILE A 169 -1.95 -0.42 8.52
CA ILE A 169 -2.82 0.42 9.33
C ILE A 169 -4.27 -0.04 9.20
N PRO A 170 -4.73 -0.98 10.03
CA PRO A 170 -6.05 -1.59 9.89
C PRO A 170 -7.21 -0.67 10.33
N ARG A 171 -6.92 0.41 11.06
CA ARG A 171 -7.95 1.32 11.61
C ARG A 171 -8.54 2.31 10.59
N THR A 172 -7.93 2.46 9.44
CA THR A 172 -8.37 3.40 8.40
C THR A 172 -8.55 2.69 7.08
N ASN A 173 -9.63 3.01 6.39
CA ASN A 173 -9.99 2.47 5.10
C ASN A 173 -10.35 3.60 4.13
N SER A 174 -10.33 3.31 2.85
CA SER A 174 -10.91 4.20 1.85
C SER A 174 -12.44 4.10 1.82
N VAL A 175 -13.07 5.12 1.25
CA VAL A 175 -14.54 5.18 1.07
C VAL A 175 -15.09 4.09 0.14
N ASN A 176 -14.24 3.38 -0.57
CA ASN A 176 -14.58 2.26 -1.45
C ASN A 176 -13.88 0.96 -1.07
N SER A 177 -13.57 0.80 0.23
CA SER A 177 -12.97 -0.44 0.73
C SER A 177 -13.87 -1.65 0.46
N ASP A 178 -13.25 -2.78 0.11
CA ASP A 178 -13.95 -4.05 -0.12
C ASP A 178 -14.63 -4.57 1.15
N LEU A 179 -14.05 -4.27 2.31
CA LEU A 179 -14.60 -4.65 3.62
C LEU A 179 -15.96 -4.01 3.92
N ILE A 180 -16.30 -2.88 3.29
CA ILE A 180 -17.60 -2.22 3.51
C ILE A 180 -18.77 -3.14 3.14
N ALA A 181 -18.61 -3.93 2.09
CA ALA A 181 -19.66 -4.85 1.63
C ALA A 181 -19.83 -6.07 2.53
N GLU A 182 -18.76 -6.52 3.16
CA GLU A 182 -18.71 -7.72 3.99
C GLU A 182 -18.97 -7.41 5.47
N HIS A 183 -18.44 -6.29 5.93
CA HIS A 183 -18.48 -5.86 7.33
C HIS A 183 -18.92 -4.39 7.47
N PRO A 184 -20.16 -4.06 7.06
CA PRO A 184 -20.65 -2.67 7.17
C PRO A 184 -20.73 -2.16 8.62
N ASP A 185 -20.75 -3.05 9.61
CA ASP A 185 -20.71 -2.78 11.04
C ASP A 185 -19.33 -2.31 11.54
N TRP A 186 -18.27 -2.48 10.76
CA TRP A 186 -16.91 -1.98 11.08
C TRP A 186 -16.71 -0.52 10.71
N PHE A 187 -17.69 0.11 10.04
CA PHE A 187 -17.55 1.46 9.51
C PHE A 187 -18.53 2.42 10.20
N TYR A 188 -18.12 3.68 10.29
CA TYR A 188 -18.98 4.75 10.70
C TYR A 188 -19.81 5.23 9.51
N TRP A 189 -21.11 5.39 9.74
CA TRP A 189 -22.08 5.81 8.74
C TRP A 189 -22.69 7.14 9.10
N ILE A 190 -22.85 8.02 8.12
CA ILE A 190 -23.58 9.29 8.23
C ILE A 190 -24.60 9.40 7.11
N ASN A 191 -25.67 10.16 7.31
CA ASN A 191 -26.57 10.49 6.23
C ASN A 191 -25.90 11.37 5.19
N VAL A 192 -26.23 11.17 3.91
CA VAL A 192 -25.67 11.94 2.79
C VAL A 192 -25.96 13.44 2.95
N ASP A 193 -27.11 13.80 3.52
CA ASP A 193 -27.51 15.20 3.80
C ASP A 193 -26.59 15.89 4.82
N GLN A 194 -25.81 15.12 5.58
CA GLN A 194 -24.85 15.64 6.55
C GLN A 194 -23.42 15.76 6.00
N LEU A 195 -23.20 15.34 4.76
CA LEU A 195 -21.86 15.27 4.18
C LEU A 195 -21.17 16.64 4.12
N ASP A 196 -21.86 17.65 3.64
CA ASP A 196 -21.33 19.01 3.51
C ASP A 196 -21.03 19.68 4.85
N THR A 197 -21.72 19.25 5.89
CA THR A 197 -21.58 19.79 7.27
C THR A 197 -20.68 18.90 8.15
N TYR A 198 -20.18 17.79 7.59
CA TYR A 198 -19.32 16.87 8.33
C TYR A 198 -17.93 17.46 8.51
N LYS A 199 -17.67 17.94 9.73
CA LYS A 199 -16.36 18.48 10.14
C LYS A 199 -15.99 17.89 11.50
N PRO A 200 -14.70 17.71 11.80
CA PRO A 200 -14.26 17.39 13.15
C PRO A 200 -14.82 18.42 14.14
N PRO A 201 -15.29 18.01 15.33
CA PRO A 201 -15.80 18.92 16.33
C PRO A 201 -14.65 19.80 16.84
N PHE A 202 -14.89 21.11 16.94
CA PHE A 202 -14.00 22.03 17.62
C PHE A 202 -14.45 22.17 19.07
N VAL A 203 -13.60 21.75 20.00
CA VAL A 203 -13.87 21.83 21.43
C VAL A 203 -13.10 23.00 22.03
N PRO A 204 -13.76 24.04 22.55
CA PRO A 204 -13.07 25.18 23.17
C PRO A 204 -12.14 24.71 24.29
N GLY A 205 -10.93 25.24 24.33
CA GLY A 205 -9.92 24.86 25.34
C GLY A 205 -9.13 23.59 25.03
N VAL A 206 -9.40 22.93 23.88
CA VAL A 206 -8.59 21.81 23.38
C VAL A 206 -7.87 22.27 22.11
N GLU A 207 -6.55 22.34 22.17
CA GLU A 207 -5.72 22.72 21.01
C GLU A 207 -5.86 21.68 19.91
N PRO A 208 -6.03 22.10 18.62
CA PRO A 208 -5.98 21.18 17.48
C PRO A 208 -4.63 20.43 17.45
N GLY A 209 -4.70 19.10 17.51
CA GLY A 209 -3.50 18.26 17.54
C GLY A 209 -2.93 17.97 18.93
N SER A 210 -3.51 18.53 20.01
CA SER A 210 -3.24 18.03 21.34
C SER A 210 -3.82 16.63 21.48
N VAL A 211 -2.93 15.67 21.33
CA VAL A 211 -3.24 14.25 21.34
C VAL A 211 -3.56 13.85 22.78
N ALA A 212 -4.71 13.20 22.96
CA ALA A 212 -4.98 12.20 24.00
C ALA A 212 -4.30 12.44 25.37
N ASP A 213 -4.11 13.70 25.77
CA ASP A 213 -3.79 13.99 27.16
C ASP A 213 -5.04 13.65 27.96
N PRO A 214 -4.96 12.72 28.93
CA PRO A 214 -6.11 12.30 29.75
C PRO A 214 -6.92 13.46 30.33
N LYS A 215 -6.27 14.59 30.63
CA LYS A 215 -6.95 15.78 31.15
C LYS A 215 -7.98 16.39 30.20
N TYR A 216 -7.82 16.19 28.87
CA TYR A 216 -8.76 16.69 27.86
C TYR A 216 -9.86 15.69 27.53
N LEU A 217 -9.69 14.39 27.84
CA LEU A 217 -10.66 13.36 27.48
C LEU A 217 -12.03 13.60 28.11
N GLU A 218 -12.09 13.91 29.39
CA GLU A 218 -13.34 14.22 30.08
C GLU A 218 -14.01 15.46 29.49
N LEU A 219 -13.23 16.52 29.22
CA LEU A 219 -13.72 17.74 28.60
C LEU A 219 -14.29 17.45 27.21
N MET A 220 -13.59 16.66 26.41
CA MET A 220 -14.04 16.29 25.06
C MET A 220 -15.32 15.47 25.10
N TYR A 221 -15.39 14.42 25.92
CA TYR A 221 -16.56 13.55 25.99
C TYR A 221 -17.80 14.24 26.56
N ALA A 222 -17.62 15.22 27.45
CA ALA A 222 -18.71 16.00 28.00
C ALA A 222 -19.12 17.20 27.13
N SER A 223 -18.34 17.53 26.08
CA SER A 223 -18.59 18.71 25.25
C SER A 223 -19.84 18.55 24.41
N LYS A 224 -20.59 19.64 24.26
CA LYS A 224 -21.78 19.71 23.40
C LYS A 224 -21.40 19.46 21.93
N GLU A 225 -20.28 19.98 21.52
CA GLU A 225 -19.75 19.88 20.15
C GLU A 225 -19.48 18.42 19.75
N VAL A 226 -18.89 17.63 20.64
CA VAL A 226 -18.66 16.18 20.42
C VAL A 226 -19.98 15.42 20.42
N LEU A 227 -20.90 15.71 21.35
CA LEU A 227 -22.20 15.06 21.39
C LEU A 227 -23.04 15.34 20.14
N GLU A 228 -23.02 16.58 19.62
CA GLU A 228 -23.69 16.94 18.37
C GLU A 228 -23.03 16.24 17.17
N HIS A 229 -21.72 16.09 17.18
CA HIS A 229 -21.00 15.37 16.15
C HIS A 229 -21.35 13.87 16.14
N ILE A 230 -21.40 13.23 17.32
CA ILE A 230 -21.77 11.82 17.44
C ILE A 230 -23.20 11.56 16.96
N ARG A 231 -24.12 12.48 17.17
CA ARG A 231 -25.52 12.37 16.69
C ARG A 231 -25.67 12.32 15.16
N LYS A 232 -24.63 12.68 14.40
CA LYS A 232 -24.62 12.56 12.95
C LYS A 232 -24.44 11.13 12.47
N PHE A 233 -23.91 10.26 13.32
CA PHE A 233 -23.71 8.86 12.96
C PHE A 233 -25.01 8.08 12.99
N GLN A 234 -25.13 7.15 12.06
CA GLN A 234 -26.30 6.30 11.87
C GLN A 234 -25.92 4.84 12.08
N PRO A 235 -26.87 3.97 12.43
CA PRO A 235 -26.68 2.53 12.36
C PRO A 235 -26.24 2.10 10.95
N ASN A 236 -25.52 0.99 10.85
CA ASN A 236 -25.09 0.52 9.56
C ASN A 236 -26.28 0.15 8.65
N PRO A 237 -26.17 0.36 7.32
CA PRO A 237 -27.27 0.17 6.37
C PRO A 237 -27.83 -1.24 6.34
N GLN A 238 -27.01 -2.27 6.61
CA GLN A 238 -27.46 -3.66 6.66
C GLN A 238 -28.41 -3.92 7.81
N SER A 239 -28.18 -3.28 8.99
CA SER A 239 -29.08 -3.42 10.13
C SER A 239 -30.39 -2.66 9.96
N LEU A 240 -30.40 -1.58 9.17
CA LEU A 240 -31.59 -0.79 8.87
C LEU A 240 -32.51 -1.46 7.83
N ASP A 241 -31.92 -1.99 6.75
CA ASP A 241 -32.65 -2.63 5.65
C ASP A 241 -31.75 -3.70 4.99
N PRO A 242 -31.77 -4.95 5.48
CA PRO A 242 -30.93 -6.02 4.97
C PRO A 242 -31.15 -6.35 3.49
N GLU A 243 -32.39 -6.29 3.00
CA GLU A 243 -32.71 -6.63 1.61
C GLU A 243 -32.25 -5.55 0.63
N LYS A 244 -32.44 -4.30 1.00
CA LYS A 244 -31.91 -3.17 0.24
C LYS A 244 -30.37 -3.20 0.23
N TRP A 245 -29.74 -3.54 1.37
CA TRP A 245 -28.29 -3.68 1.46
C TRP A 245 -27.76 -4.72 0.48
N LYS A 246 -28.34 -5.92 0.44
CA LYS A 246 -27.97 -6.99 -0.52
C LYS A 246 -28.01 -6.48 -1.96
N THR A 247 -29.08 -5.75 -2.32
CA THR A 247 -29.23 -5.17 -3.67
C THR A 247 -28.14 -4.15 -3.98
N VAL A 248 -27.80 -3.28 -3.02
CA VAL A 248 -26.74 -2.27 -3.18
C VAL A 248 -25.38 -2.95 -3.35
N VAL A 249 -25.06 -3.94 -2.50
CA VAL A 249 -23.80 -4.68 -2.57
C VAL A 249 -23.66 -5.42 -3.91
N ALA A 250 -24.72 -6.07 -4.38
CA ALA A 250 -24.70 -6.75 -5.67
C ALA A 250 -24.40 -5.79 -6.83
N ARG A 251 -25.04 -4.62 -6.84
CA ARG A 251 -24.80 -3.56 -7.85
C ARG A 251 -23.36 -3.04 -7.76
N TRP A 252 -22.85 -2.82 -6.56
CA TRP A 252 -21.51 -2.32 -6.34
C TRP A 252 -20.43 -3.32 -6.80
N LYS A 253 -20.60 -4.63 -6.49
CA LYS A 253 -19.72 -5.69 -6.97
C LYS A 253 -19.69 -5.75 -8.49
N LYS A 254 -20.88 -5.71 -9.13
CA LYS A 254 -20.98 -5.68 -10.60
C LYS A 254 -20.26 -4.47 -11.20
N GLY A 255 -20.42 -3.29 -10.63
CA GLY A 255 -19.76 -2.08 -11.11
C GLY A 255 -18.22 -2.15 -10.97
N LYS A 256 -17.69 -2.84 -9.95
CA LYS A 256 -16.25 -3.09 -9.82
C LYS A 256 -15.72 -4.03 -10.89
N GLU A 257 -16.44 -5.11 -11.21
CA GLU A 257 -16.06 -6.05 -12.26
C GLU A 257 -16.07 -5.41 -13.66
N GLU A 258 -17.05 -4.56 -13.93
CA GLU A 258 -17.15 -3.82 -15.19
C GLU A 258 -16.07 -2.73 -15.29
N GLY A 259 -15.78 -2.01 -14.21
CA GLY A 259 -14.71 -1.01 -14.14
C GLY A 259 -13.31 -1.61 -14.30
N GLY A 260 -13.07 -2.80 -13.77
CA GLY A 260 -11.84 -3.56 -13.97
C GLY A 260 -11.63 -3.93 -15.44
N ARG A 261 -12.68 -4.43 -16.12
CA ARG A 261 -12.63 -4.79 -17.54
C ARG A 261 -12.37 -3.59 -18.46
N HIS A 262 -12.89 -2.40 -18.13
CA HIS A 262 -12.61 -1.18 -18.89
C HIS A 262 -11.18 -0.67 -18.69
N ALA A 263 -10.56 -0.90 -17.55
CA ALA A 263 -9.16 -0.56 -17.34
C ALA A 263 -8.22 -1.48 -18.16
N GLU A 264 -8.54 -2.77 -18.26
CA GLU A 264 -7.80 -3.74 -19.07
C GLU A 264 -7.93 -3.45 -20.59
N THR A 265 -9.15 -3.07 -21.06
CA THR A 265 -9.38 -2.77 -22.49
C THR A 265 -8.79 -1.43 -22.94
N ASN A 266 -8.61 -0.45 -22.05
CA ASN A 266 -7.91 0.79 -22.40
C ASN A 266 -6.40 0.57 -22.55
N THR A 267 -5.80 -0.30 -21.75
CA THR A 267 -4.39 -0.69 -21.91
C THR A 267 -4.12 -1.41 -23.25
N GLU A 268 -5.09 -2.11 -23.81
CA GLU A 268 -4.95 -2.73 -25.14
C GLU A 268 -5.16 -1.74 -26.30
N ARG A 269 -5.96 -0.68 -26.12
CA ARG A 269 -6.16 0.35 -27.16
C ARG A 269 -4.98 1.29 -27.34
N ASP A 270 -4.24 1.56 -26.30
CA ASP A 270 -3.06 2.41 -26.33
C ASP A 270 -1.80 1.68 -26.89
N ARG A 271 -1.90 0.37 -27.17
CA ARG A 271 -0.85 -0.45 -27.80
C ARG A 271 -0.99 -0.61 -29.33
N LYS A 272 -1.96 0.06 -29.97
CA LYS A 272 -2.12 0.08 -31.44
C LYS A 272 -1.88 1.48 -31.99
#